data_34e999888d8b2a7a4db2fd329405b374
#
_entry.id   34e999888d8b2a7a4db2fd329405b374
#
_cell.length_a   1.000
_cell.length_b   1.000
_cell.length_c   1.000
_cell.angle_alpha   90.00
_cell.angle_beta   90.00
_cell.angle_gamma   90.00
#
_symmetry.space_group_name_H-M   'P 1'
#
loop_
_entity.id
_entity.type
_entity.pdbx_description
1 polymer ?
#
loop_
_entity_poly.entity_id
_entity_poly.type
_entity_poly.pdbx_seq_one_letter_code
_entity_poly.pdbx_strand_id
1 'polypeptide(L)'
;MTWISLIGITLAVFALVATLSVRSGFRTEIVDTILGANSHITLYKAPSQDQYGNVSRTFKDYDEIASKLLSLPSVKGSAPLIRSQIMATFDNRNTGLEVFGISYENLLRLDRIAKPEEFEGDMNDFKNGIAIGSGVARELG
;
A
#
# COMPACT_ATOMS: atom_id res chain seq x y z
N MET A 1 -53.82 1.54 18.82
CA MET A 1 -52.70 0.72 19.31
C MET A 1 -51.87 0.14 18.16
N THR A 2 -52.48 -0.44 17.12
CA THR A 2 -51.77 -1.08 15.96
C THR A 2 -50.80 -0.17 15.20
N TRP A 3 -51.11 1.10 14.99
CA TRP A 3 -50.26 2.04 14.26
C TRP A 3 -48.91 2.33 14.98
N ILE A 4 -48.95 2.44 16.30
CA ILE A 4 -47.78 2.69 17.12
C ILE A 4 -46.84 1.47 17.06
N SER A 5 -47.40 0.26 17.14
CA SER A 5 -46.64 -0.98 17.03
C SER A 5 -46.04 -1.13 15.63
N LEU A 6 -46.75 -0.77 14.57
CA LEU A 6 -46.26 -0.82 13.20
C LEU A 6 -45.06 0.12 13.00
N ILE A 7 -45.20 1.37 13.48
CA ILE A 7 -44.10 2.35 13.41
C ILE A 7 -42.88 1.85 14.19
N GLY A 8 -43.08 1.30 15.40
CA GLY A 8 -42.00 0.76 16.21
C GLY A 8 -41.25 -0.38 15.53
N ILE A 9 -41.95 -1.33 14.93
CA ILE A 9 -41.36 -2.44 14.20
C ILE A 9 -40.59 -1.93 12.96
N THR A 10 -41.20 -1.00 12.21
CA THR A 10 -40.56 -0.43 11.01
C THR A 10 -39.25 0.27 11.36
N LEU A 11 -39.23 1.09 12.41
CA LEU A 11 -38.01 1.76 12.88
C LEU A 11 -36.94 0.76 13.35
N ALA A 12 -37.34 -0.30 14.06
CA ALA A 12 -36.40 -1.31 14.53
C ALA A 12 -35.78 -2.08 13.35
N VAL A 13 -36.56 -2.48 12.35
CA VAL A 13 -36.08 -3.15 11.16
C VAL A 13 -35.17 -2.21 10.34
N PHE A 14 -35.58 -0.96 10.16
CA PHE A 14 -34.75 0.04 9.48
C PHE A 14 -33.42 0.22 10.16
N ALA A 15 -33.38 0.40 11.48
CA ALA A 15 -32.16 0.56 12.23
C ALA A 15 -31.24 -0.67 12.10
N LEU A 16 -31.80 -1.87 12.14
CA LEU A 16 -31.08 -3.11 11.95
C LEU A 16 -30.42 -3.19 10.56
N VAL A 17 -31.23 -2.96 9.52
CA VAL A 17 -30.77 -3.00 8.12
C VAL A 17 -29.68 -1.93 7.89
N ALA A 18 -29.89 -0.70 8.36
CA ALA A 18 -28.93 0.38 8.25
C ALA A 18 -27.58 0.02 8.91
N THR A 19 -27.63 -0.51 10.13
CA THR A 19 -26.43 -0.93 10.87
C THR A 19 -25.67 -2.05 10.14
N LEU A 20 -26.38 -3.05 9.65
CA LEU A 20 -25.75 -4.15 8.89
C LEU A 20 -25.15 -3.67 7.57
N SER A 21 -25.80 -2.76 6.87
CA SER A 21 -25.31 -2.17 5.62
C SER A 21 -24.03 -1.37 5.83
N VAL A 22 -24.00 -0.51 6.85
CA VAL A 22 -22.78 0.25 7.21
C VAL A 22 -21.63 -0.69 7.57
N ARG A 23 -21.91 -1.69 8.40
CA ARG A 23 -20.90 -2.69 8.79
C ARG A 23 -20.34 -3.44 7.59
N SER A 24 -21.19 -3.85 6.66
CA SER A 24 -20.78 -4.58 5.46
C SER A 24 -19.93 -3.70 4.54
N GLY A 25 -20.37 -2.45 4.28
CA GLY A 25 -19.64 -1.49 3.48
C GLY A 25 -18.26 -1.18 4.06
N PHE A 26 -18.20 -0.89 5.36
CA PHE A 26 -16.94 -0.60 6.05
C PHE A 26 -15.96 -1.78 6.01
N ARG A 27 -16.44 -3.01 6.19
CA ARG A 27 -15.61 -4.21 6.09
C ARG A 27 -15.02 -4.37 4.68
N THR A 28 -15.81 -4.17 3.65
CA THR A 28 -15.36 -4.28 2.26
C THR A 28 -14.31 -3.22 1.95
N GLU A 29 -14.58 -1.97 2.32
CA GLU A 29 -13.64 -0.86 2.08
C GLU A 29 -12.29 -1.06 2.81
N ILE A 30 -12.31 -1.51 4.06
CA ILE A 30 -11.06 -1.80 4.80
C ILE A 30 -10.29 -2.93 4.13
N VAL A 31 -10.96 -4.03 3.78
CA VAL A 31 -10.31 -5.18 3.15
C VAL A 31 -9.70 -4.77 1.82
N ASP A 32 -10.43 -4.05 0.99
CA ASP A 32 -9.95 -3.59 -0.31
C ASP A 32 -8.80 -2.58 -0.19
N THR A 33 -8.86 -1.70 0.82
CA THR A 33 -7.77 -0.75 1.08
C THR A 33 -6.50 -1.45 1.55
N ILE A 34 -6.61 -2.38 2.50
CA ILE A 34 -5.45 -3.08 3.05
C ILE A 34 -4.85 -4.04 2.02
N LEU A 35 -5.67 -4.82 1.33
CA LEU A 35 -5.21 -5.79 0.33
C LEU A 35 -4.80 -5.12 -0.98
N GLY A 36 -5.41 -4.00 -1.35
CA GLY A 36 -5.09 -3.28 -2.57
C GLY A 36 -3.77 -2.51 -2.53
N ALA A 37 -3.33 -2.12 -1.32
CA ALA A 37 -2.08 -1.37 -1.14
C ALA A 37 -0.86 -2.25 -0.80
N ASN A 38 -1.09 -3.48 -0.33
CA ASN A 38 -0.03 -4.37 0.13
C ASN A 38 0.03 -5.65 -0.70
N SER A 39 1.25 -6.16 -0.87
CA SER A 39 1.44 -7.50 -1.44
C SER A 39 0.91 -8.57 -0.47
N HIS A 40 0.23 -9.59 -1.00
CA HIS A 40 -0.22 -10.74 -0.18
C HIS A 40 0.95 -11.54 0.39
N ILE A 41 2.07 -11.58 -0.33
CA ILE A 41 3.28 -12.31 0.07
C ILE A 41 4.48 -11.41 -0.21
N THR A 42 5.34 -11.25 0.78
CA THR A 42 6.62 -10.56 0.63
C THR A 42 7.75 -11.54 0.85
N LEU A 43 8.65 -11.62 -0.12
CA LEU A 43 9.83 -12.47 -0.04
C LEU A 43 11.02 -11.66 0.46
N TYR A 44 11.65 -12.15 1.51
CA TYR A 44 12.90 -11.61 2.03
C TYR A 44 14.03 -12.60 1.85
N LYS A 45 15.21 -12.11 1.50
CA LYS A 45 16.41 -12.93 1.51
C LYS A 45 16.91 -13.08 2.94
N ALA A 46 17.22 -14.30 3.33
CA ALA A 46 17.95 -14.53 4.57
C ALA A 46 19.28 -13.78 4.56
N PRO A 47 19.74 -13.24 5.69
CA PRO A 47 21.03 -12.57 5.77
C PRO A 47 22.14 -13.49 5.26
N SER A 48 22.93 -13.02 4.31
CA SER A 48 24.11 -13.72 3.83
C SER A 48 25.34 -12.86 4.08
N GLN A 49 26.37 -13.44 4.60
CA GLN A 49 27.65 -12.77 4.84
C GLN A 49 28.60 -13.06 3.67
N ASP A 50 29.23 -12.02 3.17
CA ASP A 50 30.28 -12.18 2.16
C ASP A 50 31.63 -12.56 2.82
N GLN A 51 32.63 -12.85 1.98
CA GLN A 51 33.98 -13.20 2.45
C GLN A 51 34.69 -12.07 3.22
N TYR A 52 34.16 -10.85 3.16
CA TYR A 52 34.70 -9.67 3.86
C TYR A 52 33.91 -9.35 5.14
N GLY A 53 32.92 -10.18 5.51
CA GLY A 53 32.14 -9.99 6.71
C GLY A 53 30.91 -9.09 6.54
N ASN A 54 30.62 -8.54 5.34
CA ASN A 54 29.47 -7.68 5.10
C ASN A 54 28.19 -8.52 5.02
N VAL A 55 27.17 -8.10 5.74
CA VAL A 55 25.87 -8.76 5.74
C VAL A 55 24.97 -8.13 4.68
N SER A 56 24.52 -8.93 3.73
CA SER A 56 23.59 -8.52 2.69
C SER A 56 22.26 -9.27 2.84
N ARG A 57 21.16 -8.52 2.67
CA ARG A 57 19.77 -9.04 2.65
C ARG A 57 19.08 -8.79 1.30
N THR A 58 19.84 -8.36 0.30
CA THR A 58 19.31 -8.01 -1.02
C THR A 58 19.45 -9.17 -2.00
N PHE A 59 18.46 -9.35 -2.84
CA PHE A 59 18.55 -10.26 -3.99
C PHE A 59 19.40 -9.60 -5.09
N LYS A 60 20.41 -10.29 -5.60
CA LYS A 60 21.19 -9.81 -6.74
C LYS A 60 20.46 -10.06 -8.06
N ASP A 61 19.78 -11.20 -8.15
CA ASP A 61 19.09 -11.67 -9.36
C ASP A 61 17.58 -11.49 -9.23
N TYR A 62 17.14 -10.31 -8.79
CA TYR A 62 15.74 -10.04 -8.47
C TYR A 62 14.80 -10.14 -9.68
N ASP A 63 15.26 -9.81 -10.89
CA ASP A 63 14.46 -9.91 -12.12
C ASP A 63 14.20 -11.36 -12.51
N GLU A 64 15.21 -12.25 -12.37
CA GLU A 64 15.04 -13.67 -12.62
C GLU A 64 14.08 -14.30 -11.61
N ILE A 65 14.21 -13.94 -10.35
CA ILE A 65 13.30 -14.40 -9.29
C ILE A 65 11.87 -13.92 -9.56
N ALA A 66 11.69 -12.66 -9.92
CA ALA A 66 10.38 -12.09 -10.25
C ALA A 66 9.73 -12.84 -11.43
N SER A 67 10.51 -13.14 -12.46
CA SER A 67 10.05 -13.91 -13.63
C SER A 67 9.66 -15.34 -13.28
N LYS A 68 10.44 -16.01 -12.44
CA LYS A 68 10.12 -17.37 -11.93
C LYS A 68 8.84 -17.35 -11.10
N LEU A 69 8.61 -16.33 -10.29
CA LEU A 69 7.37 -16.20 -9.51
C LEU A 69 6.15 -16.00 -10.41
N LEU A 70 6.28 -15.19 -11.46
CA LEU A 70 5.20 -14.97 -12.42
C LEU A 70 4.82 -16.22 -13.22
N SER A 71 5.71 -17.20 -13.34
CA SER A 71 5.40 -18.48 -13.99
C SER A 71 4.49 -19.40 -13.15
N LEU A 72 4.27 -19.08 -11.87
CA LEU A 72 3.40 -19.86 -11.00
C LEU A 72 1.91 -19.52 -11.26
N PRO A 73 1.03 -20.52 -11.41
CA PRO A 73 -0.37 -20.30 -11.83
C PRO A 73 -1.20 -19.46 -10.85
N SER A 74 -0.78 -19.36 -9.59
CA SER A 74 -1.49 -18.62 -8.55
C SER A 74 -0.94 -17.20 -8.33
N VAL A 75 0.13 -16.80 -9.03
CA VAL A 75 0.77 -15.49 -8.89
C VAL A 75 0.28 -14.56 -9.98
N LYS A 76 -0.43 -13.51 -9.61
CA LYS A 76 -0.96 -12.51 -10.55
C LYS A 76 0.04 -11.41 -10.86
N GLY A 77 0.95 -11.11 -9.95
CA GLY A 77 1.94 -10.05 -10.08
C GLY A 77 3.14 -10.28 -9.18
N SER A 78 4.28 -9.81 -9.62
CA SER A 78 5.52 -9.78 -8.84
C SER A 78 6.22 -8.45 -9.14
N ALA A 79 6.62 -7.74 -8.09
CA ALA A 79 7.33 -6.47 -8.21
C ALA A 79 8.53 -6.45 -7.26
N PRO A 80 9.74 -6.36 -7.78
CA PRO A 80 10.91 -6.09 -6.96
C PRO A 80 10.81 -4.73 -6.28
N LEU A 81 11.18 -4.67 -5.02
CA LEU A 81 11.06 -3.48 -4.18
C LEU A 81 12.32 -3.33 -3.33
N ILE A 82 12.84 -2.13 -3.26
CA ILE A 82 13.88 -1.74 -2.29
C ILE A 82 13.19 -0.97 -1.17
N ARG A 83 13.48 -1.33 0.07
CA ARG A 83 12.96 -0.67 1.26
C ARG A 83 14.11 -0.20 2.13
N SER A 84 14.10 1.07 2.49
CA SER A 84 15.13 1.66 3.33
C SER A 84 14.53 2.72 4.25
N GLN A 85 15.16 2.90 5.42
CA GLN A 85 14.84 3.99 6.32
C GLN A 85 15.90 5.07 6.17
N ILE A 86 15.46 6.30 5.99
CA ILE A 86 16.30 7.46 5.84
C ILE A 86 15.80 8.62 6.71
N MET A 87 16.65 9.61 6.89
CA MET A 87 16.25 10.90 7.45
C MET A 87 16.18 11.90 6.31
N ALA A 88 15.03 12.53 6.16
CA ALA A 88 14.85 13.66 5.25
C ALA A 88 15.03 14.97 6.01
N THR A 89 15.65 15.92 5.35
CA THR A 89 15.92 17.27 5.89
C THR A 89 15.49 18.29 4.87
N PHE A 90 14.70 19.25 5.29
CA PHE A 90 14.32 20.43 4.51
C PHE A 90 14.10 21.61 5.43
N ASP A 91 14.62 22.78 5.08
CA ASP A 91 14.50 24.05 5.80
C ASP A 91 14.66 23.91 7.33
N ASN A 92 15.76 23.26 7.75
CA ASN A 92 16.10 23.01 9.16
C ASN A 92 15.12 22.09 9.94
N ARG A 93 14.21 21.38 9.23
CA ARG A 93 13.34 20.34 9.76
C ARG A 93 13.86 18.97 9.36
N ASN A 94 13.77 18.01 10.27
CA ASN A 94 14.22 16.65 10.05
C ASN A 94 13.08 15.69 10.37
N THR A 95 12.82 14.75 9.48
CA THR A 95 11.88 13.66 9.76
C THR A 95 12.44 12.31 9.31
N GLY A 96 12.21 11.28 10.12
CA GLY A 96 12.54 9.91 9.76
C GLY A 96 11.45 9.33 8.87
N LEU A 97 11.84 8.78 7.73
CA LEU A 97 10.88 8.19 6.80
C LEU A 97 11.38 6.89 6.20
N GLU A 98 10.44 6.12 5.71
CA GLU A 98 10.69 4.90 4.99
C GLU A 98 10.54 5.17 3.50
N VAL A 99 11.58 4.80 2.74
CA VAL A 99 11.63 4.98 1.29
C VAL A 99 11.46 3.63 0.60
N PHE A 100 10.60 3.63 -0.40
CA PHE A 100 10.38 2.49 -1.29
C PHE A 100 10.91 2.82 -2.68
N GLY A 101 11.90 2.06 -3.13
CA GLY A 101 12.40 2.12 -4.50
C GLY A 101 11.69 1.07 -5.35
N ILE A 102 10.97 1.53 -6.36
CA ILE A 102 10.22 0.67 -7.28
C ILE A 102 10.39 1.21 -8.71
N SER A 103 10.45 0.33 -9.71
CA SER A 103 10.46 0.79 -11.09
C SER A 103 9.09 1.36 -11.49
N TYR A 104 9.08 2.33 -12.39
CA TYR A 104 7.84 2.96 -12.87
C TYR A 104 6.83 1.93 -13.44
N GLU A 105 7.32 0.93 -14.17
CA GLU A 105 6.47 -0.13 -14.72
C GLU A 105 5.81 -0.98 -13.64
N ASN A 106 6.53 -1.29 -12.57
CA ASN A 106 6.01 -2.03 -11.44
C ASN A 106 5.07 -1.19 -10.58
N LEU A 107 5.34 0.11 -10.46
CA LEU A 107 4.45 1.06 -9.77
C LEU A 107 3.07 1.09 -10.45
N LEU A 108 3.01 1.13 -11.77
CA LEU A 108 1.73 1.16 -12.53
C LEU A 108 0.87 -0.09 -12.32
N ARG A 109 1.45 -1.19 -11.83
CA ARG A 109 0.71 -2.42 -11.49
C ARG A 109 0.06 -2.37 -10.11
N LEU A 110 0.39 -1.36 -9.32
CA LEU A 110 -0.17 -1.16 -7.97
C LEU A 110 -1.29 -0.11 -8.05
N ASP A 111 -2.49 -0.54 -8.41
CA ASP A 111 -3.61 0.34 -8.74
C ASP A 111 -3.86 1.44 -7.69
N ARG A 112 -3.79 1.12 -6.41
CA ARG A 112 -4.00 2.09 -5.30
C ARG A 112 -2.90 3.13 -5.18
N ILE A 113 -1.67 2.80 -5.56
CA ILE A 113 -0.52 3.71 -5.49
C ILE A 113 -0.38 4.48 -6.80
N ALA A 114 -0.63 3.79 -7.93
CA ALA A 114 -0.56 4.39 -9.26
C ALA A 114 -1.70 5.39 -9.54
N LYS A 115 -2.84 5.21 -8.87
CA LYS A 115 -4.04 6.06 -9.03
C LYS A 115 -4.54 6.52 -7.67
N PRO A 116 -3.80 7.38 -6.97
CA PRO A 116 -4.26 7.94 -5.71
C PRO A 116 -5.50 8.82 -5.94
N GLU A 117 -6.39 8.87 -4.96
CA GLU A 117 -7.62 9.70 -5.02
C GLU A 117 -7.30 11.19 -5.07
N GLU A 118 -6.26 11.60 -4.33
CA GLU A 118 -5.76 12.98 -4.32
C GLU A 118 -4.25 12.96 -4.54
N PHE A 119 -3.77 13.77 -5.47
CA PHE A 119 -2.34 13.96 -5.72
C PHE A 119 -2.06 15.34 -6.30
N GLU A 120 -0.87 15.83 -6.08
CA GLU A 120 -0.33 17.04 -6.70
C GLU A 120 0.87 16.65 -7.57
N GLY A 121 0.99 17.25 -8.77
CA GLY A 121 2.05 16.94 -9.72
C GLY A 121 1.61 16.00 -10.84
N ASP A 122 2.59 15.50 -11.61
CA ASP A 122 2.38 14.56 -12.71
C ASP A 122 3.09 13.22 -12.42
N MET A 123 2.36 12.12 -12.56
CA MET A 123 2.91 10.77 -12.39
C MET A 123 4.04 10.47 -13.39
N ASN A 124 4.07 11.13 -14.55
CA ASN A 124 5.16 10.97 -15.51
C ASN A 124 6.50 11.48 -14.99
N ASP A 125 6.49 12.46 -14.09
CA ASP A 125 7.69 13.02 -13.47
C ASP A 125 8.32 12.05 -12.47
N PHE A 126 7.61 11.02 -12.04
CA PHE A 126 8.12 9.98 -11.14
C PHE A 126 9.39 9.27 -11.70
N LYS A 127 9.58 9.24 -13.02
CA LYS A 127 10.78 8.65 -13.62
C LYS A 127 12.07 9.35 -13.20
N ASN A 128 12.00 10.65 -12.91
CA ASN A 128 13.15 11.49 -12.56
C ASN A 128 12.98 12.18 -11.19
N GLY A 129 11.91 11.86 -10.48
CA GLY A 129 11.54 12.46 -9.22
C GLY A 129 11.20 11.43 -8.15
N ILE A 130 10.62 11.92 -7.08
CA ILE A 130 10.10 11.11 -5.97
C ILE A 130 8.66 11.49 -5.68
N ALA A 131 7.87 10.53 -5.24
CA ALA A 131 6.55 10.79 -4.67
C ALA A 131 6.67 10.80 -3.14
N ILE A 132 6.15 11.83 -2.50
CA ILE A 132 6.13 11.96 -1.04
C ILE A 132 4.71 11.95 -0.53
N GLY A 133 4.48 11.33 0.61
CA GLY A 133 3.18 11.36 1.26
C GLY A 133 2.85 12.75 1.80
N SER A 134 1.57 13.14 1.80
CA SER A 134 1.10 14.43 2.31
C SER A 134 1.47 14.70 3.77
N GLY A 135 1.63 13.65 4.57
CA GLY A 135 2.13 13.75 5.96
C GLY A 135 3.57 14.24 6.00
N VAL A 136 4.45 13.64 5.19
CA VAL A 136 5.86 14.02 5.09
C VAL A 136 6.01 15.44 4.54
N ALA A 137 5.23 15.79 3.51
CA ALA A 137 5.22 17.14 2.95
C ALA A 137 4.86 18.19 4.01
N ARG A 138 3.86 17.93 4.85
CA ARG A 138 3.47 18.84 5.95
C ARG A 138 4.49 18.95 7.07
N GLU A 139 5.21 17.87 7.37
CA GLU A 139 6.26 17.88 8.40
C GLU A 139 7.50 18.65 7.96
N LEU A 140 7.84 18.52 6.70
CA LEU A 140 9.00 19.22 6.13
C LEU A 140 8.72 20.68 5.79
N GLY A 141 7.46 21.04 5.46
CA GLY A 141 7.05 22.42 5.12
C GLY A 141 6.65 22.53 3.68
#